data_55a9e5c2761cf0580ae6c5677eebc521
#
_entry.id   55a9e5c2761cf0580ae6c5677eebc521
#
_cell.length_a   1.000
_cell.length_b   1.000
_cell.length_c   1.000
_cell.angle_alpha   90.00
_cell.angle_beta   90.00
_cell.angle_gamma   90.00
#
_symmetry.space_group_name_H-M   'P 1'
#
loop_
_entity.id
_entity.type
_entity.pdbx_description
1 polymer ?
#
loop_
_entity_poly.entity_id
_entity_poly.type
_entity_poly.pdbx_seq_one_letter_code
_entity_poly.pdbx_strand_id
1 'polypeptide(L)'
;PPFIFTETETNEIYTYSLEFVIEAKKELTKLDKTLQVQLLKKLKSRLSSPRVPSAKLRNMPDCYKIKLRASGVRLVYEVVDQRLVVLVLGVGRRDDCAVYLLASKRLQ
;
A
#
# COMPACT_ATOMS: atom_id res chain seq x y z
N PRO A 1 8.32 -6.21 -17.41
CA PRO A 1 8.38 -4.93 -16.95
C PRO A 1 7.25 -4.72 -16.15
N PRO A 2 7.45 -3.86 -15.42
CA PRO A 2 6.38 -3.60 -14.72
C PRO A 2 5.43 -3.09 -15.65
N PHE A 3 4.33 -3.49 -15.57
CA PHE A 3 3.46 -3.10 -16.34
C PHE A 3 3.03 -1.81 -16.01
N ILE A 4 3.08 -1.01 -16.86
CA ILE A 4 2.63 0.23 -16.60
C ILE A 4 1.31 0.35 -17.18
N PHE A 5 0.34 0.69 -16.43
CA PHE A 5 -0.88 0.81 -16.75
C PHE A 5 -1.12 2.15 -17.17
N THR A 6 -1.40 2.41 -18.37
CA THR A 6 -1.67 3.70 -18.77
C THR A 6 -3.13 3.83 -18.94
N GLU A 7 -3.70 4.80 -18.33
CA GLU A 7 -5.07 5.01 -18.44
C GLU A 7 -5.30 6.13 -19.32
N THR A 8 -5.65 5.89 -20.47
CA THR A 8 -5.78 6.96 -21.42
C THR A 8 -6.91 7.89 -21.09
N GLU A 9 -7.94 7.40 -20.45
CA GLU A 9 -9.05 8.26 -20.12
C GLU A 9 -8.71 9.29 -19.08
N THR A 10 -7.79 8.98 -18.21
CA THR A 10 -7.48 9.88 -17.11
C THR A 10 -6.24 10.67 -17.34
N ASN A 11 -5.49 10.35 -18.35
CA ASN A 11 -4.23 11.00 -18.59
C ASN A 11 -3.24 10.83 -17.46
N GLU A 12 -3.41 9.80 -16.67
CA GLU A 12 -2.49 9.53 -15.61
C GLU A 12 -1.53 8.44 -15.98
N ILE A 13 -0.28 8.62 -15.63
CA ILE A 13 0.74 7.62 -15.86
C ILE A 13 1.26 7.18 -14.53
N TYR A 14 1.15 5.90 -14.24
CA TYR A 14 1.66 5.36 -12.99
C TYR A 14 3.04 4.79 -13.22
N THR A 15 3.99 5.27 -12.47
CA THR A 15 5.37 4.80 -12.56
C THR A 15 5.53 3.43 -11.98
N TYR A 16 4.82 3.15 -10.88
CA TYR A 16 4.96 1.89 -10.16
C TYR A 16 3.74 1.01 -10.37
N SER A 17 3.95 -0.28 -10.33
CA SER A 17 2.85 -1.25 -10.35
C SER A 17 2.47 -1.58 -8.92
N LEU A 18 1.28 -2.09 -8.73
CA LEU A 18 0.78 -2.44 -7.41
C LEU A 18 0.79 -3.95 -7.25
N GLU A 19 1.41 -4.43 -6.17
CA GLU A 19 1.41 -5.85 -5.84
C GLU A 19 1.10 -6.03 -4.36
N PHE A 20 0.65 -7.21 -4.00
CA PHE A 20 0.34 -7.54 -2.61
C PHE A 20 1.03 -8.84 -2.25
N VAL A 21 1.57 -8.93 -1.03
CA VAL A 21 1.92 -10.25 -0.54
C VAL A 21 0.61 -11.00 -0.29
N ILE A 22 0.65 -12.31 -0.33
CA ILE A 22 -0.57 -13.11 -0.23
C ILE A 22 -1.36 -12.81 1.02
N GLU A 23 -0.68 -12.70 2.13
CA GLU A 23 -1.34 -12.42 3.40
C GLU A 23 -2.03 -11.06 3.40
N ALA A 24 -1.41 -10.07 2.79
CA ALA A 24 -2.00 -8.74 2.73
C ALA A 24 -3.25 -8.73 1.86
N LYS A 25 -3.23 -9.48 0.78
CA LYS A 25 -4.39 -9.57 -0.07
C LYS A 25 -5.56 -10.20 0.67
N LYS A 26 -5.30 -11.23 1.44
CA LYS A 26 -6.33 -11.86 2.24
C LYS A 26 -6.89 -10.89 3.28
N GLU A 27 -6.02 -10.11 3.87
CA GLU A 27 -6.46 -9.13 4.86
C GLU A 27 -7.33 -8.07 4.23
N LEU A 28 -6.98 -7.63 3.04
CA LEU A 28 -7.76 -6.64 2.33
C LEU A 28 -9.16 -7.18 2.02
N THR A 29 -9.24 -8.40 1.53
CA THR A 29 -10.54 -8.96 1.12
C THR A 29 -11.47 -9.22 2.29
N LYS A 30 -10.95 -9.20 3.50
CA LYS A 30 -11.81 -9.35 4.67
C LYS A 30 -12.51 -8.05 5.06
N LEU A 31 -12.09 -6.94 4.51
CA LEU A 31 -12.72 -5.66 4.81
C LEU A 31 -13.99 -5.47 4.00
N ASP A 32 -14.85 -4.57 4.48
CA ASP A 32 -16.01 -4.18 3.72
C ASP A 32 -15.59 -3.64 2.37
N LYS A 33 -16.43 -3.82 1.38
CA LYS A 33 -16.13 -3.37 0.06
C LYS A 33 -15.82 -1.88 0.02
N THR A 34 -16.55 -1.09 0.77
CA THR A 34 -16.31 0.34 0.82
C THR A 34 -14.90 0.67 1.28
N LEU A 35 -14.42 -0.04 2.31
CA LEU A 35 -13.08 0.18 2.81
C LEU A 35 -12.03 -0.29 1.80
N GLN A 36 -12.30 -1.39 1.12
CA GLN A 36 -11.39 -1.85 0.08
C GLN A 36 -11.24 -0.81 -1.01
N VAL A 37 -12.34 -0.22 -1.44
CA VAL A 37 -12.31 0.78 -2.49
C VAL A 37 -11.55 2.01 -2.03
N GLN A 38 -11.76 2.43 -0.80
CA GLN A 38 -11.06 3.59 -0.26
C GLN A 38 -9.55 3.36 -0.22
N LEU A 39 -9.14 2.18 0.23
CA LEU A 39 -7.71 1.88 0.28
C LEU A 39 -7.10 1.80 -1.11
N LEU A 40 -7.81 1.18 -2.05
CA LEU A 40 -7.29 1.05 -3.40
C LEU A 40 -7.18 2.41 -4.08
N LYS A 41 -8.09 3.31 -3.82
CA LYS A 41 -7.99 4.65 -4.35
C LYS A 41 -6.75 5.37 -3.83
N LYS A 42 -6.50 5.24 -2.54
CA LYS A 42 -5.31 5.88 -1.97
C LYS A 42 -4.03 5.25 -2.48
N LEU A 43 -4.03 3.95 -2.65
CA LEU A 43 -2.87 3.27 -3.22
C LEU A 43 -2.60 3.73 -4.63
N LYS A 44 -3.62 3.85 -5.44
CA LYS A 44 -3.44 4.31 -6.80
C LYS A 44 -2.84 5.71 -6.84
N SER A 45 -3.25 6.56 -5.93
CA SER A 45 -2.71 7.91 -5.90
C SER A 45 -1.24 7.93 -5.51
N ARG A 46 -0.74 6.85 -4.90
CA ARG A 46 0.66 6.76 -4.52
C ARG A 46 1.54 6.12 -5.58
N LEU A 47 0.97 5.59 -6.65
CA LEU A 47 1.79 4.85 -7.63
C LEU A 47 2.69 5.72 -8.48
N SER A 48 2.37 6.99 -8.62
CA SER A 48 3.24 7.88 -9.36
C SER A 48 4.29 8.51 -8.45
N SER A 49 4.04 8.56 -7.16
CA SER A 49 5.00 9.15 -6.22
C SER A 49 4.82 8.48 -4.86
N PRO A 50 5.32 7.26 -4.69
CA PRO A 50 5.02 6.49 -3.48
C PRO A 50 5.81 6.88 -2.23
N ARG A 51 6.88 7.65 -2.38
CA ARG A 51 7.69 8.03 -1.23
C ARG A 51 7.16 9.32 -0.62
N VAL A 52 6.21 9.18 0.28
CA VAL A 52 5.56 10.30 0.94
C VAL A 52 6.21 10.50 2.30
N PRO A 53 7.00 11.55 2.48
CA PRO A 53 7.80 11.69 3.72
C PRO A 53 6.97 11.64 4.99
N SER A 54 5.81 12.25 4.99
CA SER A 54 5.00 12.27 6.20
C SER A 54 4.42 10.92 6.55
N ALA A 55 4.47 9.96 5.64
CA ALA A 55 3.92 8.63 5.86
C ALA A 55 5.00 7.58 6.05
N LYS A 56 6.27 7.98 6.09
CA LYS A 56 7.36 7.01 6.20
C LYS A 56 7.41 6.37 7.56
N LEU A 57 7.64 5.06 7.58
CA LEU A 57 7.77 4.32 8.82
C LEU A 57 9.23 4.33 9.28
N ARG A 58 9.43 4.52 10.61
CA ARG A 58 10.72 4.73 11.14
C ARG A 58 11.67 3.59 11.04
N ASN A 59 11.29 2.44 11.41
CA ASN A 59 12.21 1.32 11.49
C ASN A 59 12.07 0.34 10.35
N MET A 60 11.45 0.74 9.26
CA MET A 60 11.24 -0.14 8.12
C MET A 60 11.67 0.60 6.87
N PRO A 61 12.83 0.26 6.34
CA PRO A 61 13.35 0.98 5.17
C PRO A 61 12.37 0.90 4.02
N ASP A 62 12.21 2.00 3.34
CA ASP A 62 11.37 2.09 2.15
C ASP A 62 9.90 1.77 2.37
N CYS A 63 9.44 1.80 3.60
CA CYS A 63 8.06 1.48 3.91
C CYS A 63 7.27 2.69 4.34
N TYR A 64 6.02 2.71 3.94
CA TYR A 64 5.13 3.84 4.16
C TYR A 64 3.76 3.32 4.56
N LYS A 65 2.97 4.18 5.17
CA LYS A 65 1.64 3.77 5.63
C LYS A 65 0.55 4.57 4.95
N ILE A 66 -0.60 3.99 4.87
CA ILE A 66 -1.83 4.66 4.52
C ILE A 66 -2.81 4.41 5.66
N LYS A 67 -3.51 5.46 6.07
CA LYS A 67 -4.41 5.35 7.19
C LYS A 67 -5.76 5.91 6.83
N LEU A 68 -6.80 5.13 7.08
CA LEU A 68 -8.16 5.60 6.93
C LEU A 68 -8.65 6.01 8.31
N ARG A 69 -8.68 7.33 8.56
CA ARG A 69 -8.93 7.81 9.90
C ARG A 69 -10.24 7.40 10.49
N ALA A 70 -11.30 7.49 9.71
CA ALA A 70 -12.62 7.21 10.24
C ALA A 70 -12.79 5.78 10.70
N SER A 71 -12.21 4.83 9.98
CA SER A 71 -12.38 3.42 10.30
C SER A 71 -11.26 2.85 11.13
N GLY A 72 -10.12 3.55 11.18
CA GLY A 72 -8.94 3.04 11.85
C GLY A 72 -8.18 1.99 11.07
N VAL A 73 -8.53 1.79 9.82
CA VAL A 73 -7.82 0.81 8.99
C VAL A 73 -6.49 1.38 8.56
N ARG A 74 -5.46 0.56 8.60
CA ARG A 74 -4.13 0.94 8.20
C ARG A 74 -3.56 -0.05 7.22
N LEU A 75 -2.69 0.45 6.35
CA LEU A 75 -2.04 -0.37 5.34
C LEU A 75 -0.58 0.02 5.29
N VAL A 76 0.29 -0.95 5.13
CA VAL A 76 1.73 -0.70 5.00
C VAL A 76 2.20 -1.23 3.67
N TYR A 77 2.98 -0.42 2.95
CA TYR A 77 3.55 -0.88 1.70
C TYR A 77 5.04 -0.57 1.65
N GLU A 78 5.74 -1.30 0.82
CA GLU A 78 7.16 -1.10 0.57
C GLU A 78 7.35 -0.60 -0.85
N VAL A 79 8.25 0.34 -1.03
CA VAL A 79 8.59 0.84 -2.36
C VAL A 79 9.80 0.07 -2.87
N VAL A 80 9.63 -0.66 -3.94
CA VAL A 80 10.70 -1.48 -4.51
C VAL A 80 11.11 -0.84 -5.82
N ASP A 81 12.07 0.04 -5.76
CA ASP A 81 12.48 0.83 -6.93
C ASP A 81 13.02 -0.01 -8.07
N GLN A 82 13.75 -1.05 -7.75
CA GLN A 82 14.36 -1.86 -8.79
C GLN A 82 13.33 -2.56 -9.66
N ARG A 83 12.17 -2.82 -9.12
CA ARG A 83 11.11 -3.47 -9.86
C ARG A 83 9.99 -2.52 -10.21
N LEU A 84 10.06 -1.29 -9.76
CA LEU A 84 9.02 -0.29 -9.92
C LEU A 84 7.70 -0.83 -9.38
N VAL A 85 7.74 -1.34 -8.17
CA VAL A 85 6.58 -1.95 -7.52
C VAL A 85 6.31 -1.31 -6.18
N VAL A 86 5.04 -1.08 -5.89
CA VAL A 86 4.57 -0.76 -4.55
C VAL A 86 3.98 -2.06 -4.02
N LEU A 87 4.64 -2.64 -3.04
CA LEU A 87 4.27 -3.95 -2.53
C LEU A 87 3.54 -3.80 -1.20
N VAL A 88 2.29 -4.18 -1.16
CA VAL A 88 1.50 -4.08 0.07
C VAL A 88 1.86 -5.23 0.99
N LEU A 89 2.36 -4.89 2.16
CA LEU A 89 2.84 -5.87 3.13
C LEU A 89 1.78 -6.25 4.16
N GLY A 90 0.88 -5.36 4.48
CA GLY A 90 -0.12 -5.68 5.49
C GLY A 90 -1.26 -4.70 5.52
N VAL A 91 -2.43 -5.19 5.92
CA VAL A 91 -3.64 -4.40 6.06
C VAL A 91 -4.28 -4.80 7.38
N GLY A 92 -4.64 -3.85 8.20
CA GLY A 92 -5.27 -4.18 9.48
C GLY A 92 -6.04 -3.04 10.05
N ARG A 93 -6.84 -3.34 11.12
CA ARG A 93 -7.61 -2.36 11.80
C ARG A 93 -6.96 -1.95 13.05
N ARG A 94 -7.09 -0.73 13.32
CA ARG A 94 -6.80 -0.11 14.54
C ARG A 94 -5.66 -0.49 15.41
N ASP A 95 -5.32 -1.61 15.63
CA ASP A 95 -4.33 -1.88 16.52
C ASP A 95 -3.05 -1.56 15.99
N ASP A 96 -2.57 -0.50 16.34
CA ASP A 96 -1.45 0.08 15.79
C ASP A 96 -0.30 -0.75 15.59
N CYS A 97 0.07 -1.48 16.55
CA CYS A 97 1.30 -2.23 16.45
C CYS A 97 1.16 -3.47 15.66
N ALA A 98 -0.03 -4.03 15.60
CA ALA A 98 -0.19 -5.34 14.98
C ALA A 98 0.10 -5.31 13.49
N VAL A 99 -0.43 -4.35 12.76
CA VAL A 99 -0.22 -4.34 11.32
C VAL A 99 1.23 -3.99 10.99
N TYR A 100 1.85 -3.11 11.77
CA TYR A 100 3.23 -2.76 11.52
C TYR A 100 4.18 -3.91 11.82
N LEU A 101 3.89 -4.66 12.87
CA LEU A 101 4.68 -5.80 13.22
C LEU A 101 4.59 -6.89 12.16
N LEU A 102 3.38 -7.16 11.68
CA LEU A 102 3.21 -8.15 10.63
C LEU A 102 3.90 -7.70 9.35
N ALA A 103 3.79 -6.44 9.00
CA ALA A 103 4.45 -5.92 7.82
C ALA A 103 5.96 -6.06 7.94
N SER A 104 6.50 -5.79 9.11
CA SER A 104 7.91 -5.92 9.34
C SER A 104 8.40 -7.34 9.10
N LYS A 105 7.63 -8.33 9.52
CA LYS A 105 7.99 -9.72 9.30
C LYS A 105 7.92 -10.13 7.84
N ARG A 106 7.14 -9.44 7.05
CA ARG A 106 6.96 -9.76 5.64
C ARG A 106 7.89 -8.96 4.73
N LEU A 107 8.65 -8.06 5.34
CA LEU A 107 9.55 -7.21 4.58
C LEU A 107 10.64 -8.05 3.94
N GLN A 108 10.95 -7.78 2.71
CA GLN A 108 11.94 -8.57 1.97
C GLN A 108 13.34 -8.03 2.09
#